data_cf01543a501bae8159874cfbc82ab37d
#
_entry.id   cf01543a501bae8159874cfbc82ab37d
#
_cell.length_a   1.000
_cell.length_b   1.000
_cell.length_c   1.000
_cell.angle_alpha   90.00
_cell.angle_beta   90.00
_cell.angle_gamma   90.00
#
_symmetry.space_group_name_H-M   'P 1'
#
loop_
_entity.id
_entity.type
_entity.pdbx_description
1 polymer ?
#
loop_
_entity_poly.entity_id
_entity_poly.type
_entity_poly.pdbx_seq_one_letter_code
_entity_poly.pdbx_strand_id
1 'polypeptide(L)'
;MYEKYNEEWNAYEKALASSGNRRGGAAEECTLLRKPQLVTTVISDFTPEAMMSIHQHNPRGIALVVDEIRALFNSVKRYNNRNNLIEDLLTAYSGQPLKVIRKSEARPILIKNPCINIIGSVQTNLLPEIFRAEYMANGLLDRFLFVYPKDRRISGWKRDDGTIARPDLVGQWQEVLDRIVNLPYPAGVVLNMADDAEAYFYNWYNGIIEE
;
A
#
# COMPACT_ATOMS: atom_id res chain seq x y z
N MET A 1 15.39 9.36 -1.76
CA MET A 1 14.99 8.25 -0.86
C MET A 1 15.75 6.98 -1.17
N TYR A 2 15.71 6.44 -2.40
CA TYR A 2 16.49 5.25 -2.80
C TYR A 2 18.00 5.43 -2.72
N GLU A 3 18.54 6.58 -3.07
CA GLU A 3 19.97 6.89 -2.96
C GLU A 3 20.46 6.74 -1.53
N LYS A 4 19.78 7.35 -0.57
CA LYS A 4 20.11 7.23 0.86
C LYS A 4 20.05 5.78 1.33
N TYR A 5 19.04 5.02 0.93
CA TYR A 5 18.92 3.59 1.27
C TYR A 5 20.09 2.78 0.70
N ASN A 6 20.47 3.04 -0.55
CA ASN A 6 21.62 2.38 -1.18
C ASN A 6 22.96 2.73 -0.49
N GLU A 7 23.14 3.98 -0.08
CA GLU A 7 24.31 4.40 0.69
C GLU A 7 24.37 3.68 2.04
N GLU A 8 23.26 3.62 2.78
CA GLU A 8 23.16 2.91 4.05
C GLU A 8 23.39 1.41 3.88
N TRP A 9 22.87 0.82 2.78
CA TRP A 9 23.09 -0.59 2.48
C TRP A 9 24.55 -0.90 2.16
N ASN A 10 25.18 -0.10 1.33
CA ASN A 10 26.60 -0.24 1.01
C ASN A 10 27.50 -0.09 2.26
N ALA A 11 27.16 0.81 3.16
CA ALA A 11 27.86 0.98 4.44
C ALA A 11 27.68 -0.25 5.34
N TYR A 12 26.48 -0.80 5.40
CA TYR A 12 26.15 -2.01 6.14
C TYR A 12 26.94 -3.24 5.62
N GLU A 13 26.99 -3.45 4.29
CA GLU A 13 27.76 -4.54 3.69
C GLU A 13 29.26 -4.43 3.95
N LYS A 14 29.81 -3.22 3.83
CA LYS A 14 31.22 -2.97 4.18
C LYS A 14 31.53 -3.29 5.64
N ALA A 15 30.62 -2.91 6.53
CA ALA A 15 30.77 -3.17 7.95
C ALA A 15 30.66 -4.67 8.28
N LEU A 16 29.76 -5.40 7.63
CA LEU A 16 29.70 -6.87 7.75
C LEU A 16 30.96 -7.55 7.25
N ALA A 17 31.51 -7.14 6.11
CA ALA A 17 32.73 -7.69 5.55
C ALA A 17 33.94 -7.44 6.46
N SER A 18 33.99 -6.29 7.12
CA SER A 18 35.07 -5.96 8.07
C SER A 18 34.95 -6.73 9.39
N SER A 19 33.74 -7.05 9.85
CA SER A 19 33.52 -7.82 11.08
C SER A 19 33.82 -9.31 10.91
N GLY A 20 33.58 -9.87 9.73
CA GLY A 20 33.86 -11.29 9.43
C GLY A 20 35.32 -11.67 9.41
N ASN A 21 36.25 -10.70 9.36
CA ASN A 21 37.70 -10.93 9.30
C ASN A 21 38.40 -10.85 10.66
N ARG A 22 37.68 -10.51 11.75
CA ARG A 22 38.24 -10.42 13.11
C ARG A 22 37.83 -11.65 13.92
N ARG A 23 38.76 -12.62 14.06
CA ARG A 23 38.60 -13.73 14.99
C ARG A 23 38.70 -13.19 16.43
N GLY A 24 37.59 -13.14 17.15
CA GLY A 24 37.60 -13.00 18.61
C GLY A 24 36.90 -11.82 19.28
N GLY A 25 36.14 -10.97 18.53
CA GLY A 25 35.37 -9.86 19.15
C GLY A 25 34.13 -9.47 18.38
N ALA A 26 33.87 -10.17 17.31
CA ALA A 26 32.92 -9.76 16.28
C ALA A 26 31.40 -9.92 16.62
N ALA A 27 31.10 -10.68 17.68
CA ALA A 27 29.70 -10.97 18.01
C ALA A 27 28.99 -9.78 18.64
N GLU A 28 29.65 -8.95 19.44
CA GLU A 28 29.03 -7.77 20.08
C GLU A 28 28.94 -6.57 19.13
N GLU A 29 29.93 -6.34 18.29
CA GLU A 29 29.90 -5.25 17.29
C GLU A 29 28.88 -5.52 16.18
N CYS A 30 28.69 -6.77 15.76
CA CYS A 30 27.71 -7.14 14.73
C CYS A 30 26.28 -6.97 15.23
N THR A 31 26.02 -7.03 16.54
CA THR A 31 24.69 -6.84 17.14
C THR A 31 24.23 -5.37 17.08
N LEU A 32 25.16 -4.41 16.90
CA LEU A 32 24.86 -2.98 16.81
C LEU A 32 24.56 -2.52 15.37
N LEU A 33 24.92 -3.31 14.36
CA LEU A 33 24.67 -2.98 12.96
C LEU A 33 23.20 -3.27 12.61
N ARG A 34 22.40 -2.23 12.51
CA ARG A 34 21.01 -2.36 12.04
C ARG A 34 21.01 -2.48 10.52
N LYS A 35 20.42 -3.58 10.03
CA LYS A 35 20.14 -3.74 8.60
C LYS A 35 19.27 -2.58 8.12
N PRO A 36 19.67 -1.85 7.05
CA PRO A 36 18.87 -0.77 6.49
C PRO A 36 17.49 -1.25 6.10
N GLN A 37 16.48 -0.42 6.33
CA GLN A 37 15.10 -0.72 6.00
C GLN A 37 14.64 0.21 4.90
N LEU A 38 14.04 -0.35 3.85
CA LEU A 38 13.45 0.45 2.79
C LEU A 38 12.18 1.14 3.30
N VAL A 39 12.24 2.45 3.46
CA VAL A 39 11.07 3.26 3.78
C VAL A 39 10.48 3.78 2.47
N THR A 40 9.44 3.13 2.00
CA THR A 40 8.67 3.57 0.83
C THR A 40 7.20 3.36 1.07
N THR A 41 6.38 4.32 0.70
CA THR A 41 4.93 4.25 0.83
C THR A 41 4.24 3.81 -0.45
N VAL A 42 4.90 3.94 -1.60
CA VAL A 42 4.36 3.57 -2.90
C VAL A 42 5.14 2.39 -3.46
N ILE A 43 4.43 1.36 -3.87
CA ILE A 43 4.98 0.11 -4.41
C ILE A 43 4.25 -0.19 -5.73
N SER A 44 4.99 -0.51 -6.78
CA SER A 44 4.42 -0.87 -8.10
C SER A 44 4.63 -2.33 -8.45
N ASP A 45 5.74 -2.92 -8.03
CA ASP A 45 6.06 -4.34 -8.21
C ASP A 45 6.53 -4.93 -6.89
N PHE A 46 6.00 -6.09 -6.52
CA PHE A 46 6.26 -6.68 -5.21
C PHE A 46 5.96 -8.19 -5.17
N THR A 47 6.61 -8.87 -4.23
CA THR A 47 6.14 -10.15 -3.72
C THR A 47 5.33 -9.93 -2.44
N PRO A 48 4.41 -10.83 -2.06
CA PRO A 48 3.66 -10.71 -0.81
C PRO A 48 4.55 -10.49 0.41
N GLU A 49 5.70 -11.15 0.44
CA GLU A 49 6.68 -11.02 1.50
C GLU A 49 7.30 -9.63 1.57
N ALA A 50 7.72 -9.12 0.41
CA ALA A 50 8.30 -7.78 0.33
C ALA A 50 7.27 -6.73 0.75
N MET A 51 6.01 -6.87 0.32
CA MET A 51 4.91 -6.01 0.72
C MET A 51 4.74 -5.97 2.25
N MET A 52 4.70 -7.14 2.90
CA MET A 52 4.55 -7.22 4.36
C MET A 52 5.77 -6.63 5.09
N SER A 53 6.98 -6.91 4.61
CA SER A 53 8.21 -6.34 5.17
C SER A 53 8.25 -4.82 5.04
N ILE A 54 7.87 -4.28 3.88
CA ILE A 54 7.79 -2.83 3.67
C ILE A 54 6.72 -2.23 4.57
N HIS A 55 5.53 -2.83 4.66
CA HIS A 55 4.44 -2.30 5.48
C HIS A 55 4.82 -2.25 6.96
N GLN A 56 5.52 -3.25 7.48
CA GLN A 56 5.97 -3.26 8.87
C GLN A 56 6.81 -2.03 9.22
N HIS A 57 7.57 -1.50 8.25
CA HIS A 57 8.41 -0.31 8.42
C HIS A 57 7.71 1.00 8.00
N ASN A 58 6.48 0.90 7.53
CA ASN A 58 5.63 2.01 7.11
C ASN A 58 4.30 1.97 7.88
N PRO A 59 4.29 2.36 9.16
CA PRO A 59 3.12 2.22 10.02
C PRO A 59 1.92 3.08 9.61
N ARG A 60 2.12 4.08 8.76
CA ARG A 60 1.03 4.90 8.17
C ARG A 60 0.33 4.21 7.00
N GLY A 61 0.84 3.05 6.56
CA GLY A 61 0.31 2.29 5.44
C GLY A 61 1.15 2.40 4.18
N ILE A 62 0.72 1.65 3.18
CA ILE A 62 1.34 1.57 1.85
C ILE A 62 0.28 1.72 0.77
N ALA A 63 0.71 2.19 -0.41
CA ALA A 63 -0.10 2.26 -1.61
C ALA A 63 0.52 1.37 -2.70
N LEU A 64 -0.27 0.44 -3.21
CA LEU A 64 0.08 -0.38 -4.36
C LEU A 64 -0.46 0.35 -5.60
N VAL A 65 0.44 0.91 -6.39
CA VAL A 65 0.09 1.59 -7.64
C VAL A 65 0.49 0.70 -8.80
N VAL A 66 -0.50 0.02 -9.38
CA VAL A 66 -0.30 -1.02 -10.39
C VAL A 66 -0.89 -0.55 -11.71
N ASP A 67 -0.06 -0.39 -12.72
CA ASP A 67 -0.52 0.09 -14.04
C ASP A 67 -1.55 -0.89 -14.64
N GLU A 68 -1.26 -2.19 -14.56
CA GLU A 68 -2.18 -3.24 -14.99
C GLU A 68 -2.60 -4.11 -13.79
N ILE A 69 -3.79 -3.87 -13.24
CA ILE A 69 -4.26 -4.55 -12.02
C ILE A 69 -4.40 -6.08 -12.19
N ARG A 70 -4.52 -6.56 -13.44
CA ARG A 70 -4.50 -7.99 -13.74
C ARG A 70 -3.23 -8.67 -13.21
N ALA A 71 -2.10 -7.96 -13.20
CA ALA A 71 -0.84 -8.50 -12.66
C ALA A 71 -0.98 -8.85 -11.16
N LEU A 72 -1.69 -8.03 -10.39
CA LEU A 72 -2.01 -8.32 -8.99
C LEU A 72 -2.82 -9.61 -8.86
N PHE A 73 -3.92 -9.74 -9.62
CA PHE A 73 -4.76 -10.95 -9.59
C PHE A 73 -4.02 -12.21 -10.05
N ASN A 74 -3.13 -12.09 -11.03
CA ASN A 74 -2.29 -13.20 -11.46
C ASN A 74 -1.23 -13.57 -10.42
N SER A 75 -0.66 -12.61 -9.70
CA SER A 75 0.27 -12.89 -8.60
C SER A 75 -0.43 -13.62 -7.46
N VAL A 76 -1.64 -13.22 -7.13
CA VAL A 76 -2.51 -13.95 -6.19
C VAL A 76 -2.61 -15.42 -6.56
N LYS A 77 -2.85 -15.75 -7.84
CA LYS A 77 -2.96 -17.13 -8.30
C LYS A 77 -1.64 -17.92 -8.18
N ARG A 78 -0.51 -17.30 -8.49
CA ARG A 78 0.82 -17.95 -8.38
C ARG A 78 1.18 -18.28 -6.92
N TYR A 79 0.76 -17.44 -5.99
CA TYR A 79 1.11 -17.53 -4.58
C TYR A 79 0.09 -18.30 -3.74
N ASN A 80 -1.11 -18.60 -4.28
CA ASN A 80 -2.17 -19.34 -3.57
C ASN A 80 -1.73 -20.71 -3.02
N ASN A 81 -0.70 -21.32 -3.61
CA ASN A 81 -0.17 -22.61 -3.11
C ASN A 81 0.80 -22.46 -1.92
N ARG A 82 1.22 -21.25 -1.54
CA ARG A 82 2.19 -21.00 -0.45
C ARG A 82 1.95 -19.76 0.39
N ASN A 83 1.18 -18.80 -0.08
CA ASN A 83 0.94 -17.53 0.61
C ASN A 83 -0.52 -17.11 0.41
N ASN A 84 -1.18 -16.82 1.51
CA ASN A 84 -2.60 -16.41 1.54
C ASN A 84 -2.74 -14.90 1.24
N LEU A 85 -2.18 -14.40 0.13
CA LEU A 85 -2.24 -12.97 -0.20
C LEU A 85 -3.68 -12.41 -0.21
N ILE A 86 -4.64 -13.20 -0.71
CA ILE A 86 -6.06 -12.78 -0.68
C ILE A 86 -6.53 -12.62 0.76
N GLU A 87 -6.28 -13.60 1.60
CA GLU A 87 -6.71 -13.58 3.00
C GLU A 87 -6.04 -12.45 3.77
N ASP A 88 -4.76 -12.18 3.48
CA ASP A 88 -4.03 -11.05 4.05
C ASP A 88 -4.66 -9.71 3.63
N LEU A 89 -5.02 -9.55 2.34
CA LEU A 89 -5.70 -8.34 1.85
C LEU A 89 -7.10 -8.18 2.46
N LEU A 90 -7.87 -9.25 2.57
CA LEU A 90 -9.19 -9.25 3.20
C LEU A 90 -9.09 -8.91 4.70
N THR A 91 -8.10 -9.47 5.38
CA THR A 91 -7.80 -9.21 6.79
C THR A 91 -7.40 -7.73 6.99
N ALA A 92 -6.52 -7.22 6.12
CA ALA A 92 -6.12 -5.82 6.14
C ALA A 92 -7.30 -4.87 5.90
N TYR A 93 -8.16 -5.18 4.92
CA TYR A 93 -9.37 -4.40 4.64
C TYR A 93 -10.30 -4.32 5.85
N SER A 94 -10.39 -5.40 6.61
CA SER A 94 -11.21 -5.46 7.84
C SER A 94 -10.52 -4.81 9.05
N GLY A 95 -9.33 -4.19 8.88
CA GLY A 95 -8.58 -3.55 9.96
C GLY A 95 -8.02 -4.52 11.00
N GLN A 96 -7.99 -5.82 10.69
CA GLN A 96 -7.47 -6.82 11.60
C GLN A 96 -5.94 -6.92 11.51
N PRO A 97 -5.24 -7.18 12.62
CA PRO A 97 -3.79 -7.30 12.62
C PRO A 97 -3.28 -8.42 11.70
N LEU A 98 -2.24 -8.14 10.93
CA LEU A 98 -1.55 -9.12 10.12
C LEU A 98 -0.34 -9.67 10.86
N LYS A 99 -0.22 -11.01 10.88
CA LYS A 99 0.89 -11.71 11.51
C LYS A 99 1.44 -12.76 10.56
N VAL A 100 2.70 -12.56 10.14
CA VAL A 100 3.41 -13.51 9.27
C VAL A 100 4.56 -14.13 10.03
N ILE A 101 4.55 -15.46 10.17
CA ILE A 101 5.60 -16.24 10.83
C ILE A 101 6.27 -17.09 9.77
N ARG A 102 7.59 -16.94 9.61
CA ARG A 102 8.39 -17.72 8.65
C ARG A 102 9.60 -18.34 9.32
N LYS A 103 9.95 -19.55 8.88
CA LYS A 103 11.13 -20.25 9.36
C LYS A 103 12.45 -19.54 9.00
N SER A 104 12.45 -18.77 7.90
CA SER A 104 13.62 -18.05 7.40
C SER A 104 13.87 -16.72 8.10
N GLU A 105 12.92 -16.21 8.88
CA GLU A 105 13.04 -14.93 9.57
C GLU A 105 13.18 -15.13 11.08
N ALA A 106 14.16 -14.45 11.66
CA ALA A 106 14.42 -14.54 13.10
C ALA A 106 13.28 -13.96 13.96
N ARG A 107 12.44 -13.10 13.39
CA ARG A 107 11.31 -12.47 14.08
C ARG A 107 10.07 -12.48 13.20
N PRO A 108 8.88 -12.71 13.76
CA PRO A 108 7.63 -12.59 13.01
C PRO A 108 7.36 -11.14 12.60
N ILE A 109 6.78 -10.97 11.43
CA ILE A 109 6.24 -9.68 10.99
C ILE A 109 4.90 -9.52 11.70
N LEU A 110 4.70 -8.38 12.37
CA LEU A 110 3.46 -8.02 13.03
C LEU A 110 3.06 -6.60 12.64
N ILE A 111 1.93 -6.47 11.95
CA ILE A 111 1.33 -5.21 11.54
C ILE A 111 0.02 -5.06 12.32
N LYS A 112 0.00 -4.19 13.31
CA LYS A 112 -1.16 -4.04 14.21
C LYS A 112 -2.33 -3.35 13.52
N ASN A 113 -2.05 -2.31 12.76
CA ASN A 113 -3.04 -1.50 12.05
C ASN A 113 -2.69 -1.50 10.56
N PRO A 114 -3.06 -2.55 9.82
CA PRO A 114 -2.75 -2.60 8.40
C PRO A 114 -3.55 -1.53 7.63
N CYS A 115 -2.87 -0.86 6.71
CA CYS A 115 -3.47 0.09 5.79
C CYS A 115 -2.83 -0.10 4.42
N ILE A 116 -3.56 -0.76 3.53
CA ILE A 116 -3.10 -1.09 2.18
C ILE A 116 -4.08 -0.48 1.19
N ASN A 117 -3.66 0.53 0.45
CA ASN A 117 -4.44 1.13 -0.61
C ASN A 117 -3.99 0.56 -1.94
N ILE A 118 -4.92 0.21 -2.82
CA ILE A 118 -4.63 -0.36 -4.14
C ILE A 118 -5.27 0.53 -5.19
N ILE A 119 -4.46 1.01 -6.12
CA ILE A 119 -4.90 1.78 -7.28
C ILE A 119 -4.31 1.14 -8.52
N GLY A 120 -5.14 0.91 -9.52
CA GLY A 120 -4.68 0.37 -10.79
C GLY A 120 -5.64 0.61 -11.92
N SER A 121 -5.16 0.40 -13.14
CA SER A 121 -5.99 0.42 -14.34
C SER A 121 -6.23 -1.00 -14.86
N VAL A 122 -7.21 -1.16 -15.71
CA VAL A 122 -7.50 -2.41 -16.41
C VAL A 122 -8.11 -2.12 -17.77
N GLN A 123 -7.68 -2.86 -18.77
CA GLN A 123 -8.32 -2.83 -20.06
C GLN A 123 -9.67 -3.55 -20.00
N THR A 124 -10.70 -2.97 -20.62
CA THR A 124 -12.07 -3.51 -20.54
C THR A 124 -12.22 -4.92 -21.08
N ASN A 125 -11.44 -5.30 -22.10
CA ASN A 125 -11.41 -6.65 -22.63
C ASN A 125 -10.84 -7.70 -21.66
N LEU A 126 -10.10 -7.27 -20.64
CA LEU A 126 -9.51 -8.15 -19.61
C LEU A 126 -10.39 -8.27 -18.35
N LEU A 127 -11.48 -7.53 -18.26
CA LEU A 127 -12.41 -7.63 -17.13
C LEU A 127 -12.89 -9.06 -16.85
N PRO A 128 -13.24 -9.90 -17.87
CA PRO A 128 -13.64 -11.28 -17.60
C PRO A 128 -12.56 -12.12 -16.90
N GLU A 129 -11.28 -11.76 -17.03
CA GLU A 129 -10.20 -12.43 -16.32
C GLU A 129 -10.12 -12.03 -14.84
N ILE A 130 -10.61 -10.86 -14.48
CA ILE A 130 -10.68 -10.35 -13.11
C ILE A 130 -11.98 -10.81 -12.44
N PHE A 131 -13.13 -10.70 -13.14
CA PHE A 131 -14.44 -11.09 -12.63
C PHE A 131 -14.64 -12.62 -12.71
N ARG A 132 -13.72 -13.38 -12.11
CA ARG A 132 -13.83 -14.84 -12.02
C ARG A 132 -14.64 -15.23 -10.79
N ALA A 133 -15.33 -16.36 -10.91
CA ALA A 133 -16.16 -16.90 -9.82
C ALA A 133 -15.39 -17.06 -8.51
N GLU A 134 -14.10 -17.43 -8.57
CA GLU A 134 -13.25 -17.59 -7.39
C GLU A 134 -13.02 -16.30 -6.60
N TYR A 135 -12.86 -15.15 -7.31
CA TYR A 135 -12.66 -13.85 -6.67
C TYR A 135 -13.97 -13.20 -6.22
N MET A 136 -15.08 -13.56 -6.86
CA MET A 136 -16.42 -13.18 -6.42
C MET A 136 -16.80 -13.96 -5.16
N ALA A 137 -16.55 -15.28 -5.14
CA ALA A 137 -16.94 -16.13 -4.03
C ALA A 137 -16.22 -15.81 -2.72
N ASN A 138 -14.97 -15.31 -2.77
CA ASN A 138 -14.21 -14.93 -1.57
C ASN A 138 -14.41 -13.47 -1.14
N GLY A 139 -15.20 -12.73 -1.89
CA GLY A 139 -15.51 -11.32 -1.60
C GLY A 139 -14.35 -10.34 -1.88
N LEU A 140 -13.28 -10.77 -2.56
CA LEU A 140 -12.16 -9.86 -2.88
C LEU A 140 -12.62 -8.71 -3.77
N LEU A 141 -13.44 -9.00 -4.79
CA LEU A 141 -13.91 -7.99 -5.73
C LEU A 141 -14.83 -6.96 -5.08
N ASP A 142 -15.58 -7.34 -4.05
CA ASP A 142 -16.50 -6.45 -3.32
C ASP A 142 -15.74 -5.34 -2.56
N ARG A 143 -14.42 -5.46 -2.45
CA ARG A 143 -13.55 -4.47 -1.81
C ARG A 143 -12.89 -3.52 -2.80
N PHE A 144 -13.18 -3.68 -4.08
CA PHE A 144 -12.69 -2.78 -5.13
C PHE A 144 -13.82 -1.90 -5.65
N LEU A 145 -13.55 -0.61 -5.76
CA LEU A 145 -14.40 0.33 -6.46
C LEU A 145 -13.97 0.38 -7.93
N PHE A 146 -14.81 -0.14 -8.82
CA PHE A 146 -14.57 -0.08 -10.26
C PHE A 146 -15.18 1.19 -10.83
N VAL A 147 -14.36 2.02 -11.45
CA VAL A 147 -14.80 3.27 -12.06
C VAL A 147 -14.67 3.17 -13.57
N TYR A 148 -15.79 3.41 -14.27
CA TYR A 148 -15.81 3.44 -15.72
C TYR A 148 -16.40 4.77 -16.20
N PRO A 149 -15.57 5.70 -16.69
CA PRO A 149 -16.06 6.99 -17.16
C PRO A 149 -16.97 6.82 -18.37
N LYS A 150 -18.20 7.36 -18.29
CA LYS A 150 -19.17 7.33 -19.41
C LYS A 150 -18.71 8.20 -20.57
N ASP A 151 -18.11 9.34 -20.27
CA ASP A 151 -17.66 10.34 -21.25
C ASP A 151 -16.15 10.19 -21.48
N ARG A 152 -15.82 9.64 -22.64
CA ARG A 152 -14.43 9.49 -23.08
C ARG A 152 -14.09 10.53 -24.16
N ARG A 153 -14.41 11.79 -23.93
CA ARG A 153 -14.04 12.85 -24.87
C ARG A 153 -12.53 13.02 -24.84
N ILE A 154 -11.87 12.47 -25.84
CA ILE A 154 -10.47 12.81 -26.12
C ILE A 154 -10.51 14.21 -26.72
N SER A 155 -10.10 15.22 -25.96
CA SER A 155 -9.87 16.55 -26.54
C SER A 155 -8.71 16.44 -27.53
N GLY A 156 -8.87 17.04 -28.71
CA GLY A 156 -7.75 17.12 -29.66
C GLY A 156 -6.54 17.80 -29.02
N TRP A 157 -5.37 17.43 -29.49
CA TRP A 157 -4.12 18.08 -29.08
C TRP A 157 -4.20 19.58 -29.36
N LYS A 158 -4.16 20.38 -28.32
CA LYS A 158 -3.98 21.83 -28.45
C LYS A 158 -2.50 22.13 -28.37
N ARG A 159 -2.03 23.05 -29.23
CA ARG A 159 -0.68 23.59 -29.08
C ARG A 159 -0.59 24.23 -27.71
N ASP A 160 0.50 23.99 -27.01
CA ASP A 160 0.73 24.58 -25.69
C ASP A 160 0.66 26.11 -25.82
N ASP A 161 -0.40 26.69 -25.26
CA ASP A 161 -0.62 28.14 -25.21
C ASP A 161 -0.08 28.76 -23.91
N GLY A 162 0.75 28.01 -23.16
CA GLY A 162 1.28 28.45 -21.86
C GLY A 162 0.25 28.40 -20.71
N THR A 163 -0.95 27.88 -20.95
CA THR A 163 -1.98 27.70 -19.90
C THR A 163 -1.79 26.42 -19.10
N ILE A 164 -0.61 25.82 -19.18
CA ILE A 164 -0.30 24.62 -18.42
C ILE A 164 -0.19 24.96 -16.93
N ALA A 165 -1.01 24.29 -16.18
CA ALA A 165 -1.07 24.27 -14.72
C ALA A 165 -1.16 25.65 -14.08
N ARG A 166 -2.29 25.96 -13.55
CA ARG A 166 -2.41 27.11 -12.64
C ARG A 166 -1.43 26.92 -11.47
N PRO A 167 -0.35 27.70 -11.38
CA PRO A 167 0.65 27.53 -10.32
C PRO A 167 0.05 27.66 -8.93
N ASP A 168 -1.02 28.48 -8.79
CA ASP A 168 -1.81 28.64 -7.58
C ASP A 168 -2.49 27.34 -7.12
N LEU A 169 -3.03 26.54 -8.05
CA LEU A 169 -3.66 25.26 -7.72
C LEU A 169 -2.63 24.20 -7.29
N VAL A 170 -1.47 24.21 -7.90
CA VAL A 170 -0.37 23.31 -7.51
C VAL A 170 0.09 23.62 -6.08
N GLY A 171 0.25 24.91 -5.76
CA GLY A 171 0.61 25.35 -4.41
C GLY A 171 -0.44 24.97 -3.37
N GLN A 172 -1.71 25.21 -3.64
CA GLN A 172 -2.82 24.84 -2.75
C GLN A 172 -2.90 23.34 -2.54
N TRP A 173 -2.71 22.55 -3.59
CA TRP A 173 -2.68 21.09 -3.49
C TRP A 173 -1.51 20.61 -2.64
N GLN A 174 -0.33 21.19 -2.83
CA GLN A 174 0.86 20.89 -2.03
C GLN A 174 0.63 21.16 -0.54
N GLU A 175 0.02 22.30 -0.20
CA GLU A 175 -0.33 22.61 1.20
C GLU A 175 -1.27 21.58 1.82
N VAL A 176 -2.27 21.10 1.07
CA VAL A 176 -3.18 20.04 1.55
C VAL A 176 -2.41 18.74 1.81
N LEU A 177 -1.56 18.34 0.87
CA LEU A 177 -0.73 17.15 1.02
C LEU A 177 0.22 17.27 2.21
N ASP A 178 0.86 18.42 2.38
CA ASP A 178 1.78 18.65 3.49
C ASP A 178 1.06 18.58 4.85
N ARG A 179 -0.16 19.11 4.94
CA ARG A 179 -0.98 18.98 6.16
C ARG A 179 -1.30 17.52 6.46
N ILE A 180 -1.70 16.71 5.46
CA ILE A 180 -2.01 15.29 5.63
C ILE A 180 -0.77 14.50 6.04
N VAL A 181 0.36 14.73 5.37
CA VAL A 181 1.62 14.01 5.63
C VAL A 181 2.15 14.32 7.03
N ASN A 182 1.96 15.56 7.51
CA ASN A 182 2.43 16.00 8.82
C ASN A 182 1.44 15.73 9.96
N LEU A 183 0.31 15.07 9.71
CA LEU A 183 -0.57 14.63 10.80
C LEU A 183 0.20 13.74 11.79
N PRO A 184 0.00 13.91 13.10
CA PRO A 184 0.71 13.12 14.10
C PRO A 184 0.42 11.63 13.97
N TYR A 185 1.46 10.81 14.11
CA TYR A 185 1.41 9.38 14.17
C TYR A 185 2.33 8.90 15.33
N PRO A 186 1.99 7.92 16.15
CA PRO A 186 0.91 6.92 16.00
C PRO A 186 -0.40 7.25 16.74
N ALA A 187 -0.56 8.43 17.25
CA ALA A 187 -1.82 8.80 17.91
C ALA A 187 -2.94 8.80 16.87
N GLY A 188 -3.58 7.67 16.68
CA GLY A 188 -4.74 7.57 15.81
C GLY A 188 -5.79 8.60 16.21
N VAL A 189 -6.22 9.43 15.27
CA VAL A 189 -7.35 10.33 15.47
C VAL A 189 -8.61 9.53 15.19
N VAL A 190 -9.42 9.33 16.21
CA VAL A 190 -10.76 8.77 16.03
C VAL A 190 -11.69 9.92 15.69
N LEU A 191 -12.24 9.90 14.50
CA LEU A 191 -13.26 10.83 14.07
C LEU A 191 -14.62 10.24 14.40
N ASN A 192 -15.40 10.94 15.21
CA ASN A 192 -16.79 10.61 15.44
C ASN A 192 -17.66 11.45 14.50
N MET A 193 -18.76 10.88 14.05
CA MET A 193 -19.77 11.65 13.33
C MET A 193 -20.38 12.69 14.27
N ALA A 194 -20.64 13.88 13.74
CA ALA A 194 -21.49 14.84 14.40
C ALA A 194 -22.94 14.33 14.38
N ASP A 195 -23.75 14.70 15.36
CA ASP A 195 -25.12 14.19 15.54
C ASP A 195 -26.01 14.38 14.29
N ASP A 196 -25.84 15.52 13.61
CA ASP A 196 -26.56 15.83 12.35
C ASP A 196 -26.07 14.96 11.19
N ALA A 197 -24.79 14.68 11.09
CA ALA A 197 -24.22 13.79 10.08
C ALA A 197 -24.66 12.34 10.31
N GLU A 198 -24.70 11.90 11.56
CA GLU A 198 -25.16 10.57 11.94
C GLU A 198 -26.66 10.40 11.59
N ALA A 199 -27.49 11.37 11.95
CA ALA A 199 -28.91 11.36 11.62
C ALA A 199 -29.14 11.33 10.09
N TYR A 200 -28.36 12.12 9.33
CA TYR A 200 -28.42 12.10 7.87
C TYR A 200 -28.03 10.75 7.29
N PHE A 201 -26.96 10.14 7.81
CA PHE A 201 -26.50 8.83 7.38
C PHE A 201 -27.54 7.74 7.62
N TYR A 202 -28.15 7.69 8.80
CA TYR A 202 -29.20 6.72 9.11
C TYR A 202 -30.42 6.88 8.19
N ASN A 203 -30.87 8.09 7.94
CA ASN A 203 -31.99 8.34 7.05
C ASN A 203 -31.70 7.90 5.60
N TRP A 204 -30.50 8.20 5.13
CA TRP A 204 -30.05 7.77 3.81
C TRP A 204 -29.95 6.25 3.70
N TYR A 205 -29.33 5.61 4.69
CA TYR A 205 -29.13 4.15 4.71
C TYR A 205 -30.46 3.39 4.78
N ASN A 206 -31.38 3.83 5.63
CA ASN A 206 -32.69 3.21 5.76
C ASN A 206 -33.52 3.38 4.48
N GLY A 207 -33.41 4.53 3.80
CA GLY A 207 -34.07 4.74 2.50
C GLY A 207 -33.61 3.77 1.42
N ILE A 208 -32.33 3.33 1.43
CA ILE A 208 -31.84 2.32 0.46
C ILE A 208 -32.41 0.92 0.76
N ILE A 209 -32.68 0.61 2.04
CA ILE A 209 -33.19 -0.72 2.41
C ILE A 209 -34.70 -0.85 2.08
N GLU A 210 -35.42 0.25 2.04
CA GLU A 210 -36.87 0.27 1.72
C GLU A 210 -37.17 0.24 0.22
N GLU A 211 -36.19 0.46 -0.67
CA GLU A 211 -36.28 0.29 -2.11
C GLU A 211 -35.99 -1.17 -2.54
#